data_5e0f470f7c74ddf89af41bd2e8966b03
#
_entry.id   5e0f470f7c74ddf89af41bd2e8966b03
#
_cell.length_a   1.000
_cell.length_b   1.000
_cell.length_c   1.000
_cell.angle_alpha   90.00
_cell.angle_beta   90.00
_cell.angle_gamma   90.00
#
_symmetry.space_group_name_H-M   'P 1'
#
loop_
_entity.id
_entity.type
_entity.pdbx_description
1 polymer ?
#
loop_
_entity_poly.entity_id
_entity_poly.type
_entity_poly.pdbx_seq_one_letter_code
_entity_poly.pdbx_strand_id
1 'polypeptide(L)'
;STGLKVMGEREWMNYKHGTRQRKVWRKLHIAIEDGEIVAHTLTMHTISDTAEVAPLVEQIDAPIAEALGDGGYDHTATYASIDNHNANQLGKPTVITIPPNIGFQKIRNSDHKERIKNQEIINEHGREDWEQITNYGRRSQVEGTFSRWKRMLGGTIKAKNDKNQVGEMKIGVFILNETLKKNPRKARIAA
;
A
#
# COMPACT_ATOMS: atom_id res chain seq x y z
N SER A 1 -2.74 0.35 -2.59
CA SER A 1 -2.80 -0.64 -3.70
C SER A 1 -3.13 0.02 -5.03
N THR A 2 -2.88 -0.69 -6.14
CA THR A 2 -3.30 -0.28 -7.48
C THR A 2 -3.73 -1.47 -8.31
N GLY A 3 -4.76 -1.28 -9.16
CA GLY A 3 -5.21 -2.29 -10.12
C GLY A 3 -4.29 -2.38 -11.33
N LEU A 4 -3.93 -3.60 -11.71
CA LEU A 4 -3.21 -3.95 -12.92
C LEU A 4 -4.06 -4.90 -13.76
N LYS A 5 -4.20 -4.58 -15.03
CA LYS A 5 -4.93 -5.44 -15.98
C LYS A 5 -4.09 -6.66 -16.33
N VAL A 6 -4.70 -7.84 -16.42
CA VAL A 6 -4.00 -9.03 -16.92
C VAL A 6 -4.27 -9.16 -18.42
N MET A 7 -3.20 -9.26 -19.21
CA MET A 7 -3.27 -9.53 -20.64
C MET A 7 -3.51 -11.05 -20.85
N GLY A 8 -4.57 -11.44 -21.52
CA GLY A 8 -4.85 -12.86 -21.63
C GLY A 8 -5.73 -13.27 -22.81
N GLU A 9 -5.81 -14.55 -23.04
CA GLU A 9 -6.60 -15.26 -24.06
C GLU A 9 -8.07 -14.83 -24.12
N ARG A 10 -8.59 -14.29 -23.02
CA ARG A 10 -9.97 -13.81 -22.90
C ARG A 10 -10.26 -12.56 -23.74
N GLU A 11 -9.27 -11.71 -24.04
CA GLU A 11 -9.47 -10.58 -24.95
C GLU A 11 -9.65 -11.04 -26.39
N TRP A 12 -8.85 -12.03 -26.81
CA TRP A 12 -8.99 -12.64 -28.12
C TRP A 12 -10.28 -13.45 -28.24
N MET A 13 -10.66 -14.19 -27.19
CA MET A 13 -11.94 -14.92 -27.13
C MET A 13 -13.14 -13.98 -27.16
N ASN A 14 -13.10 -12.85 -26.47
CA ASN A 14 -14.14 -11.83 -26.51
C ASN A 14 -14.27 -11.20 -27.89
N TYR A 15 -13.15 -10.97 -28.58
CA TYR A 15 -13.14 -10.48 -29.93
C TYR A 15 -13.75 -11.50 -30.92
N LYS A 16 -13.37 -12.78 -30.75
CA LYS A 16 -13.80 -13.85 -31.67
C LYS A 16 -15.23 -14.35 -31.43
N HIS A 17 -15.71 -14.35 -30.20
CA HIS A 17 -16.98 -14.98 -29.82
C HIS A 17 -18.03 -14.01 -29.26
N GLY A 18 -17.75 -12.71 -29.22
CA GLY A 18 -18.70 -11.69 -28.76
C GLY A 18 -19.11 -11.78 -27.29
N THR A 19 -18.44 -12.62 -26.50
CA THR A 19 -18.76 -12.81 -25.08
C THR A 19 -18.10 -11.72 -24.26
N ARG A 20 -18.90 -10.86 -23.59
CA ARG A 20 -18.40 -9.88 -22.59
C ARG A 20 -17.90 -10.59 -21.33
N GLN A 21 -16.76 -11.27 -21.41
CA GLN A 21 -16.12 -11.75 -20.18
C GLN A 21 -15.45 -10.60 -19.44
N ARG A 22 -15.63 -10.56 -18.10
CA ARG A 22 -15.01 -9.53 -17.26
C ARG A 22 -13.49 -9.56 -17.40
N LYS A 23 -12.89 -8.40 -17.61
CA LYS A 23 -11.43 -8.23 -17.58
C LYS A 23 -10.89 -8.73 -16.25
N VAL A 24 -9.83 -9.53 -16.30
CA VAL A 24 -9.16 -10.00 -15.08
C VAL A 24 -8.22 -8.91 -14.60
N TRP A 25 -8.37 -8.55 -13.33
CA TRP A 25 -7.54 -7.57 -12.65
C TRP A 25 -6.81 -8.21 -11.49
N ARG A 26 -5.58 -7.81 -11.31
CA ARG A 26 -4.81 -8.06 -10.10
C ARG A 26 -4.63 -6.76 -9.33
N LYS A 27 -4.46 -6.85 -8.03
CA LYS A 27 -4.03 -5.74 -7.19
C LYS A 27 -2.56 -5.89 -6.85
N LEU A 28 -1.78 -4.85 -7.11
CA LEU A 28 -0.44 -4.69 -6.58
C LEU A 28 -0.54 -3.87 -5.30
N HIS A 29 -0.11 -4.47 -4.18
CA HIS A 29 0.05 -3.80 -2.90
C HIS A 29 1.54 -3.55 -2.69
N ILE A 30 1.90 -2.39 -2.16
CA ILE A 30 3.29 -2.04 -1.85
C ILE A 30 3.37 -1.32 -0.51
N ALA A 31 4.47 -1.55 0.20
CA ALA A 31 4.98 -0.66 1.23
C ALA A 31 6.22 0.04 0.68
N ILE A 32 6.38 1.32 1.02
CA ILE A 32 7.51 2.11 0.56
C ILE A 32 8.20 2.80 1.73
N GLU A 33 9.51 2.96 1.61
CA GLU A 33 10.36 3.78 2.47
C GLU A 33 11.20 4.70 1.58
N ASP A 34 11.13 6.00 1.80
CA ASP A 34 11.81 7.02 0.99
C ASP A 34 11.65 6.85 -0.54
N GLY A 35 10.47 6.38 -0.94
CA GLY A 35 10.11 6.13 -2.34
C GLY A 35 10.61 4.81 -2.92
N GLU A 36 11.41 4.04 -2.18
CA GLU A 36 11.79 2.66 -2.50
C GLU A 36 10.70 1.69 -2.09
N ILE A 37 10.39 0.68 -2.89
CA ILE A 37 9.45 -0.37 -2.56
C ILE A 37 10.17 -1.39 -1.69
N VAL A 38 9.82 -1.44 -0.39
CA VAL A 38 10.43 -2.36 0.60
C VAL A 38 9.64 -3.66 0.76
N ALA A 39 8.34 -3.64 0.46
CA ALA A 39 7.51 -4.85 0.44
C ALA A 39 6.44 -4.77 -0.65
N HIS A 40 6.05 -5.91 -1.19
CA HIS A 40 5.03 -5.97 -2.24
C HIS A 40 4.31 -7.31 -2.28
N THR A 41 3.03 -7.29 -2.62
CA THR A 41 2.22 -8.47 -2.91
C THR A 41 1.36 -8.26 -4.15
N LEU A 42 1.02 -9.36 -4.81
CA LEU A 42 0.12 -9.37 -5.96
C LEU A 42 -1.05 -10.30 -5.68
N THR A 43 -2.25 -9.74 -5.62
CA THR A 43 -3.46 -10.48 -5.26
C THR A 43 -4.53 -10.44 -6.33
N MET A 44 -5.57 -11.25 -6.15
CA MET A 44 -6.83 -11.08 -6.89
C MET A 44 -7.49 -9.77 -6.50
N HIS A 45 -8.22 -9.16 -7.42
CA HIS A 45 -8.92 -7.89 -7.17
C HIS A 45 -9.96 -7.94 -6.04
N THR A 46 -10.40 -9.14 -5.66
CA THR A 46 -11.37 -9.38 -4.58
C THR A 46 -10.78 -9.32 -3.18
N ILE A 47 -9.45 -9.42 -3.05
CA ILE A 47 -8.78 -9.38 -1.75
C ILE A 47 -8.79 -7.94 -1.22
N SER A 48 -9.14 -7.76 0.06
CA SER A 48 -9.13 -6.45 0.70
C SER A 48 -7.71 -5.95 0.92
N ASP A 49 -7.53 -4.63 0.91
CA ASP A 49 -6.22 -4.02 1.12
C ASP A 49 -5.71 -4.25 2.56
N THR A 50 -6.64 -4.30 3.53
CA THR A 50 -6.31 -4.58 4.94
C THR A 50 -5.78 -6.00 5.16
N ALA A 51 -6.21 -6.99 4.36
CA ALA A 51 -5.71 -8.35 4.45
C ALA A 51 -4.23 -8.49 4.04
N GLU A 52 -3.74 -7.54 3.25
CA GLU A 52 -2.37 -7.56 2.73
C GLU A 52 -1.37 -6.81 3.63
N VAL A 53 -1.84 -6.20 4.74
CA VAL A 53 -0.92 -5.50 5.66
C VAL A 53 0.04 -6.49 6.32
N ALA A 54 -0.44 -7.61 6.86
CA ALA A 54 0.42 -8.61 7.48
C ALA A 54 1.45 -9.19 6.50
N PRO A 55 1.07 -9.68 5.30
CA PRO A 55 2.04 -10.14 4.30
C PRO A 55 3.06 -9.09 3.83
N LEU A 56 2.71 -7.80 3.86
CA LEU A 56 3.65 -6.73 3.54
C LEU A 56 4.63 -6.50 4.69
N VAL A 57 4.13 -6.42 5.91
CA VAL A 57 4.93 -6.19 7.11
C VAL A 57 5.91 -7.33 7.36
N GLU A 58 5.53 -8.58 7.11
CA GLU A 58 6.38 -9.77 7.21
C GLU A 58 7.61 -9.75 6.28
N GLN A 59 7.59 -8.94 5.22
CA GLN A 59 8.73 -8.80 4.30
C GLN A 59 9.76 -7.75 4.76
N ILE A 60 9.46 -7.01 5.82
CA ILE A 60 10.31 -5.94 6.34
C ILE A 60 11.15 -6.51 7.49
N ASP A 61 12.46 -6.54 7.33
CA ASP A 61 13.34 -7.10 8.38
C ASP A 61 13.58 -6.13 9.53
N ALA A 62 13.50 -4.82 9.28
CA ALA A 62 13.76 -3.78 10.27
C ALA A 62 12.51 -3.41 11.09
N PRO A 63 12.67 -2.92 12.33
CA PRO A 63 11.56 -2.35 13.09
C PRO A 63 10.92 -1.17 12.36
N ILE A 64 9.60 -1.12 12.35
CA ILE A 64 8.83 -0.05 11.73
C ILE A 64 8.66 1.08 12.74
N ALA A 65 9.39 2.19 12.55
CA ALA A 65 9.29 3.35 13.43
C ALA A 65 7.97 4.14 13.19
N GLU A 66 7.53 4.21 11.95
CA GLU A 66 6.33 4.93 11.53
C GLU A 66 5.61 4.18 10.41
N ALA A 67 4.29 4.17 10.46
CA ALA A 67 3.44 3.60 9.41
C ALA A 67 2.34 4.61 9.03
N LEU A 68 2.21 4.91 7.73
CA LEU A 68 1.18 5.78 7.18
C LEU A 68 0.27 4.99 6.25
N GLY A 69 -1.05 5.14 6.44
CA GLY A 69 -2.06 4.53 5.59
C GLY A 69 -3.24 5.46 5.36
N ASP A 70 -4.04 5.21 4.31
CA ASP A 70 -5.32 5.90 4.18
C ASP A 70 -6.39 5.30 5.11
N GLY A 71 -7.55 5.96 5.21
CA GLY A 71 -8.65 5.52 6.09
C GLY A 71 -9.20 4.13 5.76
N GLY A 72 -8.90 3.58 4.59
CA GLY A 72 -9.24 2.20 4.23
C GLY A 72 -8.46 1.15 5.03
N TYR A 73 -7.33 1.56 5.61
CA TYR A 73 -6.53 0.71 6.51
C TYR A 73 -6.90 0.85 7.99
N ASP A 74 -7.87 1.70 8.35
CA ASP A 74 -8.33 1.85 9.74
C ASP A 74 -9.12 0.61 10.20
N HIS A 75 -8.38 -0.44 10.51
CA HIS A 75 -8.91 -1.73 10.95
C HIS A 75 -8.02 -2.33 12.04
N THR A 76 -8.62 -2.96 13.06
CA THR A 76 -7.89 -3.55 14.19
C THR A 76 -6.76 -4.48 13.76
N ALA A 77 -6.98 -5.29 12.70
CA ALA A 77 -5.95 -6.18 12.18
C ALA A 77 -4.72 -5.45 11.64
N THR A 78 -4.88 -4.25 11.08
CA THR A 78 -3.76 -3.42 10.60
C THR A 78 -2.84 -3.03 11.74
N TYR A 79 -3.41 -2.49 12.82
CA TYR A 79 -2.65 -2.08 14.00
C TYR A 79 -1.97 -3.29 14.65
N ALA A 80 -2.70 -4.40 14.82
CA ALA A 80 -2.15 -5.63 15.41
C ALA A 80 -0.98 -6.21 14.58
N SER A 81 -1.06 -6.18 13.25
CA SER A 81 0.01 -6.69 12.39
C SER A 81 1.31 -5.89 12.55
N ILE A 82 1.19 -4.57 12.65
CA ILE A 82 2.33 -3.67 12.83
C ILE A 82 2.94 -3.84 14.23
N ASP A 83 2.09 -3.88 15.27
CA ASP A 83 2.56 -4.06 16.65
C ASP A 83 3.25 -5.42 16.85
N ASN A 84 2.68 -6.49 16.30
CA ASN A 84 3.26 -7.84 16.40
C ASN A 84 4.61 -7.93 15.71
N HIS A 85 4.79 -7.27 14.58
CA HIS A 85 6.07 -7.18 13.89
C HIS A 85 7.13 -6.54 14.80
N ASN A 86 6.83 -5.39 15.39
CA ASN A 86 7.76 -4.65 16.23
C ASN A 86 8.01 -5.33 17.60
N ALA A 87 7.02 -6.03 18.15
CA ALA A 87 7.18 -6.77 19.40
C ALA A 87 8.30 -7.83 19.31
N ASN A 88 8.46 -8.43 18.13
CA ASN A 88 9.51 -9.42 17.85
C ASN A 88 10.89 -8.79 17.58
N GLN A 89 10.98 -7.45 17.44
CA GLN A 89 12.18 -6.74 16.99
C GLN A 89 12.69 -5.64 17.96
N LEU A 90 12.49 -5.80 19.27
CA LEU A 90 12.97 -4.83 20.27
C LEU A 90 12.20 -3.49 20.39
N GLY A 91 10.88 -3.56 20.67
CA GLY A 91 10.33 -2.75 21.73
C GLY A 91 10.20 -1.24 21.59
N LYS A 92 10.34 -0.62 20.42
CA LYS A 92 9.90 0.76 20.28
C LYS A 92 8.46 0.78 19.73
N PRO A 93 7.56 1.58 20.33
CA PRO A 93 6.21 1.73 19.79
C PRO A 93 6.26 2.36 18.40
N THR A 94 5.50 1.81 17.46
CA THR A 94 5.32 2.40 16.14
C THR A 94 4.35 3.57 16.23
N VAL A 95 4.67 4.69 15.58
CA VAL A 95 3.70 5.75 15.32
C VAL A 95 2.85 5.34 14.11
N ILE A 96 1.54 5.16 14.30
CA ILE A 96 0.64 4.77 13.22
C ILE A 96 -0.29 5.93 12.89
N THR A 97 -0.09 6.50 11.70
CA THR A 97 -0.85 7.64 11.19
C THR A 97 -1.84 7.17 10.13
N ILE A 98 -3.01 6.81 10.57
CA ILE A 98 -4.16 6.43 9.74
C ILE A 98 -5.36 7.25 10.19
N PRO A 99 -6.02 7.98 9.27
CA PRO A 99 -7.21 8.72 9.65
C PRO A 99 -8.34 7.75 10.05
N PRO A 100 -8.89 7.89 11.27
CA PRO A 100 -9.97 7.05 11.73
C PRO A 100 -11.20 7.14 10.82
N ASN A 101 -11.72 5.99 10.39
CA ASN A 101 -12.92 5.91 9.57
C ASN A 101 -14.18 5.82 10.46
N ILE A 102 -14.64 6.96 10.94
CA ILE A 102 -15.73 7.06 11.92
C ILE A 102 -17.08 6.59 11.33
N GLY A 103 -17.26 6.65 10.02
CA GLY A 103 -18.49 6.20 9.35
C GLY A 103 -18.76 4.69 9.50
N PHE A 104 -17.72 3.88 9.74
CA PHE A 104 -17.83 2.44 9.87
C PHE A 104 -17.65 1.92 11.30
N GLN A 105 -16.83 2.58 12.11
CA GLN A 105 -16.58 2.12 13.49
C GLN A 105 -16.42 3.30 14.44
N LYS A 106 -17.33 3.42 15.41
CA LYS A 106 -17.15 4.35 16.53
C LYS A 106 -15.89 3.98 17.31
N ILE A 107 -15.12 4.99 17.70
CA ILE A 107 -13.96 4.80 18.58
C ILE A 107 -14.41 4.34 19.95
N ARG A 108 -13.69 3.35 20.47
CA ARG A 108 -13.90 2.76 21.80
C ARG A 108 -12.61 2.89 22.60
N ASN A 109 -12.70 2.91 23.92
CA ASN A 109 -11.54 2.93 24.81
C ASN A 109 -10.64 1.68 24.67
N SER A 110 -11.18 0.60 24.08
CA SER A 110 -10.44 -0.62 23.76
C SER A 110 -9.73 -0.59 22.41
N ASP A 111 -9.87 0.50 21.64
CA ASP A 111 -9.21 0.64 20.35
C ASP A 111 -7.71 0.89 20.54
N HIS A 112 -6.96 0.71 19.46
CA HIS A 112 -5.53 0.95 19.47
C HIS A 112 -5.20 2.40 19.85
N LYS A 113 -4.20 2.60 20.70
CA LYS A 113 -3.81 3.93 21.23
C LYS A 113 -3.55 4.98 20.15
N GLU A 114 -2.89 4.59 19.04
CA GLU A 114 -2.62 5.52 17.93
C GLU A 114 -3.90 5.89 17.17
N ARG A 115 -4.89 4.97 17.10
CA ARG A 115 -6.22 5.28 16.54
C ARG A 115 -6.94 6.34 17.38
N ILE A 116 -6.94 6.14 18.70
CA ILE A 116 -7.53 7.09 19.66
C ILE A 116 -6.84 8.45 19.54
N LYS A 117 -5.50 8.47 19.59
CA LYS A 117 -4.71 9.69 19.47
C LYS A 117 -4.97 10.46 18.17
N ASN A 118 -5.01 9.78 17.02
CA ASN A 118 -5.35 10.42 15.75
C ASN A 118 -6.75 11.06 15.79
N GLN A 119 -7.72 10.38 16.43
CA GLN A 119 -9.07 10.94 16.57
C GLN A 119 -9.13 12.14 17.51
N GLU A 120 -8.38 12.10 18.61
CA GLU A 120 -8.31 13.22 19.56
C GLU A 120 -7.78 14.48 18.87
N ILE A 121 -6.69 14.37 18.12
CA ILE A 121 -6.12 15.50 17.36
C ILE A 121 -7.13 16.02 16.32
N ILE A 122 -7.83 15.13 15.61
CA ILE A 122 -8.85 15.53 14.64
C ILE A 122 -10.03 16.24 15.31
N ASN A 123 -10.45 15.77 16.48
CA ASN A 123 -11.54 16.40 17.22
C ASN A 123 -11.17 17.80 17.77
N GLU A 124 -9.92 17.97 18.17
CA GLU A 124 -9.43 19.22 18.77
C GLU A 124 -9.08 20.27 17.72
N HIS A 125 -8.40 19.87 16.65
CA HIS A 125 -7.80 20.79 15.68
C HIS A 125 -8.43 20.69 14.27
N GLY A 126 -9.24 19.68 14.01
CA GLY A 126 -9.76 19.42 12.68
C GLY A 126 -8.84 18.56 11.81
N ARG A 127 -9.37 18.16 10.66
CA ARG A 127 -8.68 17.24 9.76
C ARG A 127 -7.46 17.85 9.09
N GLU A 128 -7.54 19.09 8.66
CA GLU A 128 -6.47 19.81 7.95
C GLU A 128 -5.25 20.00 8.85
N ASP A 129 -5.48 20.45 10.11
CA ASP A 129 -4.40 20.62 11.07
C ASP A 129 -3.80 19.26 11.48
N TRP A 130 -4.62 18.20 11.62
CA TRP A 130 -4.11 16.85 11.86
C TRP A 130 -3.15 16.40 10.75
N GLU A 131 -3.45 16.66 9.49
CA GLU A 131 -2.58 16.34 8.37
C GLU A 131 -1.21 17.06 8.43
N GLN A 132 -1.21 18.30 8.91
CA GLN A 132 0.02 19.08 9.11
C GLN A 132 0.80 18.58 10.33
N ILE A 133 0.12 18.41 11.49
CA ILE A 133 0.74 17.95 12.75
C ILE A 133 1.41 16.58 12.56
N THR A 134 0.75 15.68 11.85
CA THR A 134 1.23 14.29 11.63
C THR A 134 2.11 14.14 10.40
N ASN A 135 2.33 15.22 9.63
CA ASN A 135 3.02 15.17 8.34
C ASN A 135 2.44 14.08 7.40
N TYR A 136 1.11 13.92 7.43
CA TYR A 136 0.37 12.89 6.69
C TYR A 136 0.54 13.01 5.17
N GLY A 137 0.85 14.20 4.67
CA GLY A 137 1.08 14.46 3.24
C GLY A 137 2.11 13.54 2.58
N ARG A 138 3.07 13.00 3.37
CA ARG A 138 4.05 12.01 2.89
C ARG A 138 3.42 10.74 2.32
N ARG A 139 2.18 10.41 2.71
CA ARG A 139 1.41 9.29 2.13
C ARG A 139 1.33 9.37 0.60
N SER A 140 1.30 10.57 0.04
CA SER A 140 1.25 10.79 -1.42
C SER A 140 2.43 10.17 -2.18
N GLN A 141 3.55 9.85 -1.51
CA GLN A 141 4.70 9.17 -2.13
C GLN A 141 4.32 7.81 -2.72
N VAL A 142 3.37 7.09 -2.10
CA VAL A 142 2.86 5.81 -2.64
C VAL A 142 2.17 6.04 -3.99
N GLU A 143 1.38 7.10 -4.11
CA GLU A 143 0.69 7.46 -5.35
C GLU A 143 1.71 7.83 -6.45
N GLY A 144 2.75 8.58 -6.07
CA GLY A 144 3.89 8.88 -6.95
C GLY A 144 4.61 7.62 -7.43
N THR A 145 4.77 6.63 -6.55
CA THR A 145 5.39 5.33 -6.89
C THR A 145 4.51 4.54 -7.85
N PHE A 146 3.20 4.47 -7.65
CA PHE A 146 2.28 3.85 -8.61
C PHE A 146 2.24 4.58 -9.96
N SER A 147 2.33 5.90 -9.96
CA SER A 147 2.40 6.70 -11.18
C SER A 147 3.68 6.40 -11.97
N ARG A 148 4.83 6.28 -11.28
CA ARG A 148 6.09 5.84 -11.89
C ARG A 148 5.97 4.44 -12.46
N TRP A 149 5.39 3.51 -11.70
CA TRP A 149 5.13 2.15 -12.16
C TRP A 149 4.39 2.14 -13.49
N LYS A 150 3.22 2.78 -13.52
CA LYS A 150 2.36 2.78 -14.72
C LYS A 150 3.02 3.46 -15.92
N ARG A 151 3.82 4.50 -15.70
CA ARG A 151 4.54 5.21 -16.76
C ARG A 151 5.70 4.40 -17.33
N MET A 152 6.42 3.65 -16.50
CA MET A 152 7.64 2.93 -16.92
C MET A 152 7.32 1.51 -17.40
N LEU A 153 6.42 0.82 -16.71
CA LEU A 153 6.13 -0.61 -16.92
C LEU A 153 4.74 -0.84 -17.53
N GLY A 154 3.90 0.20 -17.51
CA GLY A 154 2.51 0.11 -17.94
C GLY A 154 1.56 -0.37 -16.84
N GLY A 155 0.27 -0.34 -17.15
CA GLY A 155 -0.80 -0.79 -16.23
C GLY A 155 -1.27 -2.22 -16.50
N THR A 156 -0.48 -3.02 -17.22
CA THR A 156 -0.89 -4.35 -17.71
C THR A 156 0.19 -5.38 -17.42
N ILE A 157 -0.22 -6.49 -16.81
CA ILE A 157 0.60 -7.69 -16.61
C ILE A 157 0.51 -8.53 -17.87
N LYS A 158 1.65 -8.92 -18.44
CA LYS A 158 1.74 -9.68 -19.70
C LYS A 158 1.79 -11.18 -19.48
N ALA A 159 2.28 -11.62 -18.33
CA ALA A 159 2.36 -13.04 -17.97
C ALA A 159 0.97 -13.68 -17.84
N LYS A 160 0.85 -14.90 -18.34
CA LYS A 160 -0.45 -15.61 -18.41
C LYS A 160 -0.80 -16.37 -17.13
N ASN A 161 0.18 -17.00 -16.49
CA ASN A 161 -0.05 -17.78 -15.27
C ASN A 161 0.37 -17.00 -14.00
N ASP A 162 -0.20 -17.37 -12.88
CA ASP A 162 -0.04 -16.69 -11.60
C ASP A 162 1.43 -16.60 -11.15
N LYS A 163 2.19 -17.69 -11.28
CA LYS A 163 3.61 -17.74 -10.90
C LYS A 163 4.43 -16.71 -11.70
N ASN A 164 4.21 -16.65 -13.00
CA ASN A 164 4.92 -15.71 -13.88
C ASN A 164 4.43 -14.27 -13.68
N GLN A 165 3.16 -14.05 -13.32
CA GLN A 165 2.64 -12.72 -12.94
C GLN A 165 3.37 -12.18 -11.71
N VAL A 166 3.57 -13.02 -10.69
CA VAL A 166 4.37 -12.66 -9.51
C VAL A 166 5.83 -12.40 -9.90
N GLY A 167 6.40 -13.20 -10.80
CA GLY A 167 7.76 -12.98 -11.31
C GLY A 167 7.90 -11.65 -12.06
N GLU A 168 6.97 -11.33 -12.96
CA GLU A 168 6.92 -10.06 -13.68
C GLU A 168 6.84 -8.88 -12.70
N MET A 169 6.05 -9.03 -11.63
CA MET A 169 5.92 -8.03 -10.59
C MET A 169 7.23 -7.79 -9.84
N LYS A 170 7.93 -8.86 -9.43
CA LYS A 170 9.22 -8.76 -8.76
C LYS A 170 10.27 -8.04 -9.62
N ILE A 171 10.32 -8.35 -10.92
CA ILE A 171 11.19 -7.67 -11.87
C ILE A 171 10.83 -6.18 -11.97
N GLY A 172 9.55 -5.85 -12.00
CA GLY A 172 9.07 -4.48 -12.03
C GLY A 172 9.49 -3.69 -10.80
N VAL A 173 9.36 -4.26 -9.60
CA VAL A 173 9.82 -3.66 -8.34
C VAL A 173 11.32 -3.40 -8.40
N PHE A 174 12.11 -4.40 -8.81
CA PHE A 174 13.55 -4.26 -8.96
C PHE A 174 13.91 -3.09 -9.90
N ILE A 175 13.29 -3.01 -11.07
CA ILE A 175 13.54 -1.93 -12.04
C ILE A 175 13.22 -0.56 -11.46
N LEU A 176 12.08 -0.42 -10.73
CA LEU A 176 11.71 0.85 -10.12
C LEU A 176 12.73 1.28 -9.06
N ASN A 177 13.13 0.37 -8.19
CA ASN A 177 14.08 0.66 -7.11
C ASN A 177 15.45 1.02 -7.69
N GLU A 178 15.97 0.27 -8.68
CA GLU A 178 17.24 0.59 -9.34
C GLU A 178 17.20 1.95 -10.07
N THR A 179 16.07 2.28 -10.67
CA THR A 179 15.90 3.59 -11.33
C THR A 179 15.91 4.74 -10.32
N LEU A 180 15.33 4.53 -9.12
CA LEU A 180 15.35 5.50 -8.06
C LEU A 180 16.78 5.75 -7.56
N LYS A 181 17.56 4.70 -7.32
CA LYS A 181 18.95 4.76 -6.88
C LYS A 181 19.84 5.53 -7.87
N LYS A 182 19.63 5.33 -9.17
CA LYS A 182 20.40 6.01 -10.24
C LYS A 182 20.01 7.48 -10.44
N ASN A 183 18.82 7.93 -9.96
CA ASN A 183 18.32 9.31 -10.13
C ASN A 183 17.89 9.93 -8.78
N PRO A 184 18.81 10.10 -7.82
CA PRO A 184 18.46 10.58 -6.48
C PRO A 184 17.89 12.02 -6.45
N ARG A 185 18.09 12.83 -7.50
CA ARG A 185 17.56 14.21 -7.57
C ARG A 185 16.04 14.29 -7.67
N LYS A 186 15.35 13.21 -8.11
CA LYS A 186 13.88 13.17 -8.16
C LYS A 186 13.24 12.75 -6.83
N ALA A 187 14.01 12.21 -5.91
CA ALA A 187 13.56 11.88 -4.56
C ALA A 187 13.57 13.10 -3.62
N ARG A 188 14.37 14.15 -3.94
CA ARG A 188 14.53 15.34 -3.08
C ARG A 188 13.51 16.46 -3.29
N ILE A 189 12.53 16.30 -4.18
CA ILE A 189 11.48 17.32 -4.43
C ILE A 189 10.25 17.13 -3.52
N ALA A 190 10.33 16.23 -2.55
CA ALA A 190 9.29 16.01 -1.54
C ALA A 190 9.85 16.25 -0.13
N ALA A 191 10.64 17.32 0.04
CA ALA A 191 11.03 17.85 1.34
C ALA A 191 10.43 19.24 1.50
#